data_89ae0d5f97016d4cca43e04301213a8b
#
_entry.id   89ae0d5f97016d4cca43e04301213a8b
#
_cell.length_a   1.000
_cell.length_b   1.000
_cell.length_c   1.000
_cell.angle_alpha   90.00
_cell.angle_beta   90.00
_cell.angle_gamma   90.00
#
_symmetry.space_group_name_H-M   'P 1'
#
loop_
_entity.id
_entity.type
_entity.pdbx_description
1 polymer ?
#
loop_
_entity_poly.entity_id
_entity_poly.type
_entity_poly.pdbx_seq_one_letter_code
_entity_poly.pdbx_strand_id
1 'polypeptide(L)'
;MSYGQQPGGPYGQQPGQPGGPGWTGGPGGPQNPGGPQYPGGYTPPQPMSPEDQRLWATLTHIGGIFFNFIAPLIAYLVLRDRGGFIREHTRVALNFHITMAIAYVVAGILTIVLIGAILIPVIGVVTIIFGIMAAVAANRGEFYRYPLSIEFVKP
;
A
#
# COMPACT_ATOMS: atom_id res chain seq x y z
N MET A 1 -31.70 11.63 41.00
CA MET A 1 -30.31 11.84 40.51
C MET A 1 -30.40 12.04 39.04
N SER A 2 -30.15 13.28 38.59
CA SER A 2 -30.39 13.78 37.23
C SER A 2 -29.15 13.60 36.37
N TYR A 3 -29.26 12.92 35.23
CA TYR A 3 -28.16 12.81 34.25
C TYR A 3 -28.24 14.01 33.31
N GLY A 4 -27.18 14.85 33.32
CA GLY A 4 -27.04 16.03 32.52
C GLY A 4 -26.90 15.71 31.04
N GLN A 5 -27.64 16.44 30.21
CA GLN A 5 -27.54 16.48 28.77
C GLN A 5 -26.32 17.30 28.36
N GLN A 6 -25.48 16.77 27.47
CA GLN A 6 -24.43 17.52 26.77
C GLN A 6 -25.02 18.43 25.69
N PRO A 7 -24.54 19.67 25.54
CA PRO A 7 -24.97 20.57 24.48
C PRO A 7 -24.36 20.19 23.13
N GLY A 8 -25.21 20.06 22.10
CA GLY A 8 -24.82 19.87 20.72
C GLY A 8 -24.13 21.10 20.14
N GLY A 9 -23.03 20.88 19.42
CA GLY A 9 -22.32 21.91 18.67
C GLY A 9 -23.06 22.35 17.39
N PRO A 10 -22.77 23.56 16.90
CA PRO A 10 -23.51 24.15 15.79
C PRO A 10 -22.97 23.64 14.43
N TYR A 11 -23.65 22.69 13.83
CA TYR A 11 -23.48 22.41 12.39
C TYR A 11 -24.61 23.16 11.62
N GLY A 12 -24.16 24.06 10.76
CA GLY A 12 -25.03 24.92 9.98
C GLY A 12 -26.02 24.15 9.10
N GLN A 13 -27.26 24.57 9.14
CA GLN A 13 -28.34 24.13 8.26
C GLN A 13 -28.05 24.57 6.82
N GLN A 14 -27.96 23.60 5.91
CA GLN A 14 -27.99 23.86 4.47
C GLN A 14 -29.43 24.21 4.04
N PRO A 15 -29.66 25.30 3.23
CA PRO A 15 -31.00 25.65 2.75
C PRO A 15 -31.54 24.61 1.78
N GLY A 16 -32.84 24.34 1.86
CA GLY A 16 -33.57 23.28 1.19
C GLY A 16 -33.46 23.28 -0.34
N GLN A 17 -33.27 22.07 -0.89
CA GLN A 17 -33.53 21.75 -2.28
C GLN A 17 -35.03 21.55 -2.50
N PRO A 18 -35.61 22.08 -3.58
CA PRO A 18 -37.00 21.82 -3.96
C PRO A 18 -37.17 20.38 -4.43
N GLY A 19 -38.26 19.72 -3.99
CA GLY A 19 -38.59 18.35 -4.33
C GLY A 19 -38.81 18.12 -5.83
N GLY A 20 -38.12 17.11 -6.38
CA GLY A 20 -38.36 16.55 -7.70
C GLY A 20 -39.31 15.34 -7.61
N PRO A 21 -40.07 15.03 -8.71
CA PRO A 21 -41.12 14.00 -8.71
C PRO A 21 -40.60 12.59 -8.58
N GLY A 22 -41.42 11.73 -7.96
CA GLY A 22 -41.15 10.38 -7.54
C GLY A 22 -40.63 9.44 -8.62
N TRP A 23 -39.68 8.60 -8.22
CA TRP A 23 -39.18 7.45 -8.99
C TRP A 23 -39.92 6.17 -8.55
N THR A 24 -40.76 5.67 -9.45
CA THR A 24 -41.30 4.30 -9.37
C THR A 24 -40.27 3.30 -9.87
N GLY A 25 -40.14 2.19 -9.17
CA GLY A 25 -39.06 1.19 -9.26
C GLY A 25 -38.87 0.45 -10.57
N GLY A 26 -37.64 -0.03 -10.74
CA GLY A 26 -37.21 -1.10 -11.64
C GLY A 26 -35.87 -1.66 -11.16
N PRO A 27 -35.58 -2.99 -11.29
CA PRO A 27 -34.36 -3.61 -10.81
C PRO A 27 -33.21 -3.38 -11.79
N GLY A 28 -32.47 -2.33 -11.55
CA GLY A 28 -31.22 -2.02 -12.27
C GLY A 28 -30.38 -1.18 -11.35
N GLY A 29 -29.20 -1.71 -10.95
CA GLY A 29 -28.27 -1.03 -10.07
C GLY A 29 -27.91 0.37 -10.59
N PRO A 30 -27.45 1.29 -9.71
CA PRO A 30 -27.16 2.66 -10.08
C PRO A 30 -26.01 2.70 -11.09
N GLN A 31 -26.36 2.89 -12.36
CA GLN A 31 -25.40 3.36 -13.35
C GLN A 31 -25.01 4.78 -12.92
N ASN A 32 -23.74 4.97 -12.60
CA ASN A 32 -23.18 6.28 -12.29
C ASN A 32 -23.08 7.09 -13.62
N PRO A 33 -23.96 8.06 -13.90
CA PRO A 33 -23.88 8.83 -15.14
C PRO A 33 -22.92 9.98 -14.94
N GLY A 34 -21.73 9.88 -15.53
CA GLY A 34 -20.91 11.03 -15.83
C GLY A 34 -19.89 11.41 -14.76
N GLY A 35 -18.85 10.57 -14.61
CA GLY A 35 -17.56 11.14 -14.19
C GLY A 35 -17.01 12.06 -15.28
N PRO A 36 -16.14 13.03 -14.94
CA PRO A 36 -15.61 14.00 -15.91
C PRO A 36 -14.97 13.27 -17.09
N GLN A 37 -15.54 13.44 -18.29
CA GLN A 37 -14.91 13.00 -19.53
C GLN A 37 -13.72 13.92 -19.79
N TYR A 38 -12.50 13.39 -19.57
CA TYR A 38 -11.29 14.08 -19.99
C TYR A 38 -11.16 13.98 -21.52
N PRO A 39 -10.98 15.12 -22.24
CA PRO A 39 -10.69 15.10 -23.66
C PRO A 39 -9.31 14.48 -23.85
N GLY A 40 -9.24 13.21 -24.29
CA GLY A 40 -7.97 12.53 -24.54
C GLY A 40 -7.91 11.06 -24.18
N GLY A 41 -9.00 10.42 -23.75
CA GLY A 41 -9.06 8.95 -23.64
C GLY A 41 -8.27 8.29 -22.50
N TYR A 42 -7.71 9.04 -21.54
CA TYR A 42 -7.09 8.43 -20.34
C TYR A 42 -8.18 8.02 -19.35
N THR A 43 -8.43 6.73 -19.27
CA THR A 43 -9.26 6.15 -18.21
C THR A 43 -8.34 5.82 -17.02
N PRO A 44 -8.50 6.46 -15.86
CA PRO A 44 -7.70 6.10 -14.68
C PRO A 44 -7.85 4.61 -14.35
N PRO A 45 -6.79 3.93 -13.90
CA PRO A 45 -6.89 2.55 -13.45
C PRO A 45 -7.96 2.39 -12.38
N GLN A 46 -8.84 1.40 -12.54
CA GLN A 46 -9.87 1.11 -11.53
C GLN A 46 -9.20 0.74 -10.20
N PRO A 47 -9.63 1.31 -9.06
CA PRO A 47 -9.12 0.92 -7.76
C PRO A 47 -9.37 -0.57 -7.49
N MET A 48 -8.41 -1.24 -6.84
CA MET A 48 -8.55 -2.62 -6.39
C MET A 48 -9.45 -2.68 -5.15
N SER A 49 -10.15 -3.82 -4.98
CA SER A 49 -10.87 -4.09 -3.73
C SER A 49 -9.91 -4.09 -2.52
N PRO A 50 -10.39 -3.83 -1.29
CA PRO A 50 -9.54 -3.91 -0.09
C PRO A 50 -8.89 -5.28 0.09
N GLU A 51 -9.59 -6.37 -0.24
CA GLU A 51 -9.09 -7.74 -0.16
C GLU A 51 -7.96 -7.97 -1.16
N ASP A 52 -8.13 -7.53 -2.41
CA ASP A 52 -7.09 -7.64 -3.45
C ASP A 52 -5.87 -6.82 -3.09
N GLN A 53 -6.04 -5.61 -2.55
CA GLN A 53 -4.92 -4.79 -2.10
C GLN A 53 -4.10 -5.49 -1.00
N ARG A 54 -4.76 -6.15 -0.02
CA ARG A 54 -4.08 -6.93 1.02
C ARG A 54 -3.35 -8.13 0.45
N LEU A 55 -4.00 -8.88 -0.45
CA LEU A 55 -3.41 -10.04 -1.10
C LEU A 55 -2.14 -9.64 -1.87
N TRP A 56 -2.23 -8.63 -2.74
CA TRP A 56 -1.10 -8.20 -3.55
C TRP A 56 0.02 -7.54 -2.72
N ALA A 57 -0.33 -6.82 -1.65
CA ALA A 57 0.64 -6.30 -0.70
C ALA A 57 1.40 -7.44 0.00
N THR A 58 0.70 -8.47 0.47
CA THR A 58 1.30 -9.67 1.08
C THR A 58 2.23 -10.36 0.09
N LEU A 59 1.78 -10.58 -1.15
CA LEU A 59 2.58 -11.21 -2.21
C LEU A 59 3.82 -10.37 -2.56
N THR A 60 3.73 -9.04 -2.50
CA THR A 60 4.87 -8.16 -2.73
C THR A 60 5.97 -8.36 -1.69
N HIS A 61 5.62 -8.46 -0.41
CA HIS A 61 6.59 -8.69 0.66
C HIS A 61 7.21 -10.10 0.59
N ILE A 62 6.38 -11.13 0.33
CA ILE A 62 6.87 -12.51 0.13
C ILE A 62 7.76 -12.58 -1.11
N GLY A 63 7.31 -11.99 -2.23
CA GLY A 63 8.09 -11.95 -3.46
C GLY A 63 9.44 -11.26 -3.28
N GLY A 64 9.52 -10.23 -2.46
CA GLY A 64 10.75 -9.55 -2.11
C GLY A 64 11.78 -10.48 -1.42
N ILE A 65 11.34 -11.42 -0.59
CA ILE A 65 12.23 -12.39 0.07
C ILE A 65 12.94 -13.29 -0.98
N PHE A 66 12.21 -13.71 -2.02
CA PHE A 66 12.75 -14.64 -3.05
C PHE A 66 13.46 -13.94 -4.20
N PHE A 67 12.92 -12.77 -4.62
CA PHE A 67 13.38 -12.04 -5.83
C PHE A 67 14.02 -10.69 -5.51
N ASN A 68 14.31 -10.44 -4.22
CA ASN A 68 14.89 -9.19 -3.75
C ASN A 68 14.04 -7.97 -4.22
N PHE A 69 14.66 -6.90 -4.69
CA PHE A 69 13.97 -5.67 -5.10
C PHE A 69 13.16 -5.81 -6.41
N ILE A 70 13.38 -6.84 -7.23
CA ILE A 70 12.71 -7.01 -8.53
C ILE A 70 11.20 -7.18 -8.37
N ALA A 71 10.75 -8.06 -7.47
CA ALA A 71 9.33 -8.27 -7.25
C ALA A 71 8.62 -7.01 -6.69
N PRO A 72 9.12 -6.33 -5.64
CA PRO A 72 8.57 -5.06 -5.21
C PRO A 72 8.62 -3.95 -6.27
N LEU A 73 9.63 -3.92 -7.13
CA LEU A 73 9.73 -2.94 -8.22
C LEU A 73 8.60 -3.14 -9.23
N ILE A 74 8.41 -4.37 -9.70
CA ILE A 74 7.32 -4.69 -10.64
C ILE A 74 5.97 -4.38 -9.98
N ALA A 75 5.76 -4.82 -8.73
CA ALA A 75 4.54 -4.56 -8.00
C ALA A 75 4.26 -3.05 -7.85
N TYR A 76 5.27 -2.26 -7.51
CA TYR A 76 5.14 -0.80 -7.41
C TYR A 76 4.75 -0.18 -8.74
N LEU A 77 5.44 -0.51 -9.83
CA LEU A 77 5.16 0.08 -11.15
C LEU A 77 3.76 -0.26 -11.67
N VAL A 78 3.27 -1.48 -11.40
CA VAL A 78 1.99 -1.98 -11.92
C VAL A 78 0.81 -1.59 -11.01
N LEU A 79 1.01 -1.55 -9.70
CA LEU A 79 -0.08 -1.48 -8.73
C LEU A 79 -0.18 -0.15 -7.97
N ARG A 80 0.80 0.75 -8.07
CA ARG A 80 0.81 2.02 -7.31
C ARG A 80 -0.43 2.90 -7.50
N ASP A 81 -1.05 2.82 -8.67
CA ASP A 81 -2.22 3.63 -9.03
C ASP A 81 -3.54 2.89 -8.78
N ARG A 82 -3.49 1.69 -8.20
CA ARG A 82 -4.65 0.82 -7.96
C ARG A 82 -5.24 0.92 -6.55
N GLY A 83 -4.66 1.76 -5.67
CA GLY A 83 -5.15 2.01 -4.31
C GLY A 83 -4.06 2.52 -3.37
N GLY A 84 -4.45 3.30 -2.36
CA GLY A 84 -3.49 3.90 -1.42
C GLY A 84 -2.76 2.87 -0.57
N PHE A 85 -3.46 1.81 -0.14
CA PHE A 85 -2.87 0.75 0.67
C PHE A 85 -1.81 -0.03 -0.08
N ILE A 86 -2.11 -0.50 -1.31
CA ILE A 86 -1.14 -1.25 -2.12
C ILE A 86 0.04 -0.38 -2.56
N ARG A 87 -0.20 0.90 -2.86
CA ARG A 87 0.84 1.87 -3.19
C ARG A 87 1.86 1.99 -2.07
N GLU A 88 1.40 2.17 -0.83
CA GLU A 88 2.28 2.31 0.32
C GLU A 88 3.07 1.04 0.59
N HIS A 89 2.44 -0.14 0.57
CA HIS A 89 3.11 -1.42 0.79
C HIS A 89 4.17 -1.73 -0.28
N THR A 90 3.87 -1.50 -1.55
CA THR A 90 4.84 -1.72 -2.63
C THR A 90 6.01 -0.74 -2.54
N ARG A 91 5.77 0.52 -2.14
CA ARG A 91 6.80 1.54 -1.93
C ARG A 91 7.75 1.18 -0.79
N VAL A 92 7.23 0.83 0.38
CA VAL A 92 8.07 0.48 1.54
C VAL A 92 8.82 -0.83 1.32
N ALA A 93 8.21 -1.82 0.64
CA ALA A 93 8.88 -3.05 0.26
C ALA A 93 10.04 -2.77 -0.71
N LEU A 94 9.81 -1.94 -1.73
CA LEU A 94 10.83 -1.57 -2.70
C LEU A 94 12.02 -0.88 -2.03
N ASN A 95 11.78 0.11 -1.19
CA ASN A 95 12.82 0.84 -0.46
C ASN A 95 13.65 -0.11 0.42
N PHE A 96 12.99 -1.00 1.16
CA PHE A 96 13.67 -1.98 2.00
C PHE A 96 14.56 -2.93 1.18
N HIS A 97 14.02 -3.51 0.11
CA HIS A 97 14.78 -4.48 -0.70
C HIS A 97 15.90 -3.82 -1.50
N ILE A 98 15.78 -2.57 -1.93
CA ILE A 98 16.91 -1.81 -2.50
C ILE A 98 17.99 -1.62 -1.43
N THR A 99 17.62 -1.24 -0.20
CA THR A 99 18.56 -1.11 0.92
C THR A 99 19.30 -2.42 1.17
N MET A 100 18.59 -3.55 1.22
CA MET A 100 19.19 -4.87 1.40
C MET A 100 20.09 -5.27 0.21
N ALA A 101 19.70 -4.95 -1.02
CA ALA A 101 20.55 -5.19 -2.19
C ALA A 101 21.89 -4.44 -2.10
N ILE A 102 21.87 -3.18 -1.69
CA ILE A 102 23.10 -2.40 -1.45
C ILE A 102 23.92 -3.04 -0.33
N ALA A 103 23.29 -3.46 0.77
CA ALA A 103 23.96 -4.14 1.87
C ALA A 103 24.61 -5.44 1.42
N TYR A 104 23.97 -6.24 0.55
CA TYR A 104 24.56 -7.43 -0.03
C TYR A 104 25.79 -7.13 -0.92
N VAL A 105 25.74 -6.08 -1.73
CA VAL A 105 26.89 -5.65 -2.54
C VAL A 105 28.06 -5.27 -1.65
N VAL A 106 27.83 -4.47 -0.62
CA VAL A 106 28.87 -4.07 0.36
C VAL A 106 29.43 -5.30 1.08
N ALA A 107 28.56 -6.19 1.56
CA ALA A 107 29.00 -7.42 2.23
C ALA A 107 29.78 -8.33 1.27
N GLY A 108 29.39 -8.39 -0.01
CA GLY A 108 30.13 -9.13 -1.04
C GLY A 108 31.57 -8.63 -1.20
N ILE A 109 31.77 -7.31 -1.24
CA ILE A 109 33.11 -6.69 -1.28
C ILE A 109 33.90 -7.03 0.00
N LEU A 110 33.26 -6.94 1.16
CA LEU A 110 33.87 -7.23 2.46
C LEU A 110 34.20 -8.74 2.66
N THR A 111 33.73 -9.60 1.77
CA THR A 111 34.10 -11.02 1.80
C THR A 111 35.60 -11.24 1.54
N ILE A 112 36.25 -10.31 0.83
CA ILE A 112 37.71 -10.34 0.59
C ILE A 112 38.49 -10.35 1.93
N VAL A 113 37.96 -9.68 2.95
CA VAL A 113 38.55 -9.63 4.31
C VAL A 113 37.78 -10.50 5.31
N LEU A 114 37.03 -11.49 4.84
CA LEU A 114 36.22 -12.46 5.59
C LEU A 114 35.03 -11.89 6.39
N ILE A 115 34.91 -10.58 6.53
CA ILE A 115 33.80 -9.94 7.25
C ILE A 115 32.46 -10.20 6.53
N GLY A 116 32.46 -10.16 5.20
CA GLY A 116 31.28 -10.39 4.40
C GLY A 116 30.67 -11.80 4.56
N ALA A 117 31.50 -12.80 4.85
CA ALA A 117 31.03 -14.16 5.10
C ALA A 117 30.08 -14.24 6.32
N ILE A 118 30.23 -13.34 7.28
CA ILE A 118 29.35 -13.22 8.44
C ILE A 118 28.15 -12.31 8.11
N LEU A 119 28.39 -11.21 7.40
CA LEU A 119 27.35 -10.21 7.11
C LEU A 119 26.27 -10.75 6.16
N ILE A 120 26.63 -11.51 5.13
CA ILE A 120 25.68 -12.05 4.14
C ILE A 120 24.54 -12.85 4.81
N PRO A 121 24.82 -13.87 5.64
CA PRO A 121 23.74 -14.60 6.31
C PRO A 121 22.95 -13.72 7.29
N VAL A 122 23.57 -12.75 7.96
CA VAL A 122 22.86 -11.81 8.84
C VAL A 122 21.87 -10.97 8.04
N ILE A 123 22.28 -10.41 6.90
CA ILE A 123 21.39 -9.64 6.01
C ILE A 123 20.24 -10.55 5.53
N GLY A 124 20.53 -11.81 5.19
CA GLY A 124 19.50 -12.78 4.79
C GLY A 124 18.46 -13.01 5.86
N VAL A 125 18.88 -13.26 7.10
CA VAL A 125 17.98 -13.44 8.25
C VAL A 125 17.14 -12.18 8.48
N VAL A 126 17.74 -10.99 8.46
CA VAL A 126 17.04 -9.72 8.61
C VAL A 126 15.98 -9.53 7.52
N THR A 127 16.34 -9.83 6.28
CA THR A 127 15.42 -9.72 5.12
C THR A 127 14.21 -10.65 5.30
N ILE A 128 14.42 -11.89 5.71
CA ILE A 128 13.36 -12.87 5.92
C ILE A 128 12.45 -12.44 7.07
N ILE A 129 13.02 -12.09 8.23
CA ILE A 129 12.22 -11.71 9.41
C ILE A 129 11.34 -10.50 9.10
N PHE A 130 11.91 -9.41 8.62
CA PHE A 130 11.14 -8.20 8.34
C PHE A 130 10.19 -8.38 7.14
N GLY A 131 10.56 -9.17 6.13
CA GLY A 131 9.67 -9.52 5.02
C GLY A 131 8.43 -10.28 5.49
N ILE A 132 8.59 -11.27 6.37
CA ILE A 132 7.46 -12.00 6.96
C ILE A 132 6.59 -11.07 7.83
N MET A 133 7.20 -10.26 8.69
CA MET A 133 6.45 -9.30 9.52
C MET A 133 5.63 -8.34 8.68
N ALA A 134 6.19 -7.82 7.61
CA ALA A 134 5.50 -6.93 6.68
C ALA A 134 4.37 -7.66 5.91
N ALA A 135 4.60 -8.90 5.48
CA ALA A 135 3.57 -9.71 4.83
C ALA A 135 2.39 -10.00 5.77
N VAL A 136 2.64 -10.31 7.04
CA VAL A 136 1.60 -10.51 8.05
C VAL A 136 0.82 -9.22 8.31
N ALA A 137 1.50 -8.08 8.45
CA ALA A 137 0.84 -6.79 8.62
C ALA A 137 -0.04 -6.45 7.40
N ALA A 138 0.49 -6.63 6.18
CA ALA A 138 -0.25 -6.40 4.95
C ALA A 138 -1.52 -7.28 4.86
N ASN A 139 -1.42 -8.55 5.23
CA ASN A 139 -2.57 -9.47 5.23
C ASN A 139 -3.66 -9.04 6.24
N ARG A 140 -3.25 -8.45 7.38
CA ARG A 140 -4.18 -7.88 8.37
C ARG A 140 -4.75 -6.53 7.96
N GLY A 141 -4.27 -5.92 6.88
CA GLY A 141 -4.67 -4.59 6.44
C GLY A 141 -3.99 -3.46 7.21
N GLU A 142 -2.86 -3.75 7.86
CA GLU A 142 -2.07 -2.82 8.65
C GLU A 142 -0.89 -2.29 7.84
N PHE A 143 -0.54 -1.01 8.01
CA PHE A 143 0.68 -0.45 7.42
C PHE A 143 1.92 -0.92 8.19
N TYR A 144 3.00 -1.20 7.44
CA TYR A 144 4.27 -1.63 8.01
C TYR A 144 5.41 -0.71 7.56
N ARG A 145 6.26 -0.30 8.50
CA ARG A 145 7.51 0.42 8.22
C ARG A 145 8.70 -0.44 8.59
N TYR A 146 9.60 -0.61 7.65
CA TYR A 146 10.84 -1.33 7.89
C TYR A 146 11.83 -0.47 8.68
N PRO A 147 12.40 -0.96 9.81
CA PRO A 147 13.28 -0.17 10.66
C PRO A 147 14.64 0.14 10.02
N LEU A 148 15.08 -0.67 9.06
CA LEU A 148 16.40 -0.56 8.40
C LEU A 148 16.28 -0.13 6.93
N SER A 149 15.26 0.62 6.58
CA SER A 149 14.98 1.01 5.18
C SER A 149 15.42 2.45 4.92
N ILE A 150 16.12 2.65 3.81
CA ILE A 150 16.40 3.99 3.27
C ILE A 150 15.28 4.33 2.28
N GLU A 151 14.72 5.53 2.37
CA GLU A 151 13.63 5.96 1.49
C GLU A 151 14.17 6.50 0.16
N PHE A 152 14.34 5.63 -0.84
CA PHE A 152 14.69 6.00 -2.22
C PHE A 152 13.47 6.47 -2.99
N VAL A 153 12.34 5.80 -2.80
CA VAL A 153 11.05 6.14 -3.39
C VAL A 153 10.22 6.85 -2.33
N LYS A 154 9.95 8.13 -2.56
CA LYS A 154 9.15 8.97 -1.66
C LYS A 154 7.64 8.78 -1.89
N PRO A 155 6.79 9.19 -0.92
CA PRO A 155 5.32 9.12 -1.05
C PRO A 155 4.79 9.88 -2.24
#